data_3921c47709877ae9f6aad6c698dfeb5c
#
_entry.id   3921c47709877ae9f6aad6c698dfeb5c
#
_cell.length_a   1.000
_cell.length_b   1.000
_cell.length_c   1.000
_cell.angle_alpha   90.00
_cell.angle_beta   90.00
_cell.angle_gamma   90.00
#
_symmetry.space_group_name_H-M   'P 1'
#
loop_
_entity.id
_entity.type
_entity.pdbx_description
1 polymer ?
#
loop_
_entity_poly.entity_id
_entity_poly.type
_entity_poly.pdbx_seq_one_letter_code
_entity_poly.pdbx_strand_id
1 'polypeptide(L)'
;MSMEEPELLLYEAQPGDSIHSVAVRFGVIPAEVESPDPLPANQGLIDPGQLLLIPRRLTNIGPDERLIPDSELIFSPHASDFNTVEFADAQGGYLSSYRQTVGTQWLSGAEIVERVALNNSINPRVLLAMVEYIAGWVTDPSVPDGDAFNYPLGHVEEQIPGLYRQLTWLANELGNGYYGWRAGTLTDVHFWNTGSLRLAPDLNAGTVALQHFFSIVHTQQVWEGAISREGFLRVYEDLFGDPWAYEYPLFEPGVEQPDLILPFELGKIWAYTGGPHGAWERESAWAALDFAPASSISGCVLSEEWAVAAAPGIVVRSDNGTVVLDLDGDGRAHSGWALLYLHVDHKDRVPVGSLLDEGDRIGHPSCEGGVATGTHIHIARMYNGEWILADGPLPFDMDGWIARAGSKPYQGALVKDGQEVLACSCASQESLITR
;
A
#
# COMPACT_ATOMS: atom_id res chain seq x y z
N MET A 1 47.02 -3.39 14.98
CA MET A 1 46.03 -4.16 14.26
C MET A 1 45.65 -3.31 13.07
N SER A 2 46.06 -3.68 11.85
CA SER A 2 45.53 -3.10 10.65
C SER A 2 44.05 -3.52 10.58
N MET A 3 43.12 -2.58 10.68
CA MET A 3 41.72 -2.86 10.31
C MET A 3 41.76 -3.17 8.81
N GLU A 4 41.46 -4.40 8.44
CA GLU A 4 41.20 -4.72 7.03
C GLU A 4 40.02 -3.83 6.60
N GLU A 5 40.22 -3.15 5.49
CA GLU A 5 39.08 -2.40 4.89
C GLU A 5 37.97 -3.41 4.56
N PRO A 6 36.73 -3.08 4.92
CA PRO A 6 35.61 -3.99 4.62
C PRO A 6 35.50 -4.22 3.11
N GLU A 7 35.19 -5.45 2.71
CA GLU A 7 34.84 -5.77 1.34
C GLU A 7 33.64 -4.90 0.91
N LEU A 8 33.72 -4.25 -0.25
CA LEU A 8 32.63 -3.45 -0.79
C LEU A 8 31.74 -4.30 -1.70
N LEU A 9 30.45 -4.18 -1.54
CA LEU A 9 29.44 -4.70 -2.45
C LEU A 9 29.05 -3.60 -3.44
N LEU A 10 28.89 -3.98 -4.71
CA LEU A 10 28.25 -3.15 -5.71
C LEU A 10 26.75 -3.47 -5.73
N TYR A 11 25.93 -2.48 -5.44
CA TYR A 11 24.48 -2.59 -5.46
C TYR A 11 23.89 -1.62 -6.48
N GLU A 12 22.96 -2.08 -7.29
CA GLU A 12 22.18 -1.28 -8.22
C GLU A 12 20.86 -0.91 -7.56
N ALA A 13 20.63 0.39 -7.36
CA ALA A 13 19.45 0.90 -6.68
C ALA A 13 18.17 0.46 -7.40
N GLN A 14 17.20 -0.01 -6.62
CA GLN A 14 15.91 -0.44 -7.13
C GLN A 14 14.90 0.72 -7.09
N PRO A 15 13.85 0.70 -7.94
CA PRO A 15 12.78 1.68 -7.87
C PRO A 15 12.23 1.81 -6.44
N GLY A 16 12.13 3.03 -5.92
CA GLY A 16 11.64 3.31 -4.55
C GLY A 16 12.70 3.22 -3.45
N ASP A 17 13.97 2.96 -3.77
CA ASP A 17 15.05 2.99 -2.78
C ASP A 17 15.33 4.40 -2.27
N SER A 18 15.64 4.49 -0.98
CA SER A 18 16.21 5.67 -0.33
C SER A 18 17.52 5.32 0.37
N ILE A 19 18.37 6.31 0.63
CA ILE A 19 19.62 6.09 1.35
C ILE A 19 19.35 5.42 2.70
N HIS A 20 18.29 5.82 3.39
CA HIS A 20 17.92 5.26 4.68
C HIS A 20 17.55 3.77 4.57
N SER A 21 16.62 3.42 3.68
CA SER A 21 16.16 2.03 3.53
C SER A 21 17.29 1.11 3.07
N VAL A 22 18.12 1.55 2.12
CA VAL A 22 19.31 0.80 1.68
C VAL A 22 20.28 0.58 2.84
N ALA A 23 20.65 1.64 3.57
CA ALA A 23 21.57 1.52 4.70
C ALA A 23 21.09 0.52 5.75
N VAL A 24 19.82 0.58 6.13
CA VAL A 24 19.23 -0.35 7.12
C VAL A 24 19.23 -1.79 6.60
N ARG A 25 18.85 -2.01 5.34
CA ARG A 25 18.85 -3.34 4.70
C ARG A 25 20.25 -3.97 4.71
N PHE A 26 21.28 -3.20 4.37
CA PHE A 26 22.67 -3.67 4.34
C PHE A 26 23.38 -3.66 5.72
N GLY A 27 22.71 -3.17 6.78
CA GLY A 27 23.27 -3.12 8.13
C GLY A 27 24.42 -2.12 8.28
N VAL A 28 24.35 -1.01 7.54
CA VAL A 28 25.32 0.10 7.57
C VAL A 28 24.63 1.39 7.99
N ILE A 29 25.38 2.45 8.24
CA ILE A 29 24.79 3.79 8.42
C ILE A 29 24.68 4.52 7.06
N PRO A 30 23.75 5.48 6.89
CA PRO A 30 23.58 6.22 5.65
C PRO A 30 24.85 6.85 5.06
N ALA A 31 25.77 7.30 5.93
CA ALA A 31 27.04 7.89 5.52
C ALA A 31 28.07 6.88 4.95
N GLU A 32 27.79 5.58 5.03
CA GLU A 32 28.63 4.51 4.47
C GLU A 32 28.12 4.02 3.11
N VAL A 33 26.99 4.54 2.64
CA VAL A 33 26.48 4.30 1.29
C VAL A 33 27.12 5.33 0.37
N GLU A 34 28.01 4.88 -0.50
CA GLU A 34 28.72 5.73 -1.44
C GLU A 34 28.21 5.50 -2.87
N SER A 35 28.32 6.51 -3.73
CA SER A 35 28.00 6.42 -5.15
C SER A 35 28.92 7.31 -5.96
N PRO A 36 29.30 6.91 -7.19
CA PRO A 36 30.01 7.78 -8.11
C PRO A 36 29.17 8.98 -8.56
N ASP A 37 27.86 8.84 -8.55
CA ASP A 37 26.90 9.89 -8.89
C ASP A 37 26.33 10.58 -7.63
N PRO A 38 25.85 11.82 -7.71
CA PRO A 38 25.26 12.51 -6.58
C PRO A 38 24.09 11.72 -5.97
N LEU A 39 24.13 11.54 -4.65
CA LEU A 39 23.01 10.97 -3.90
C LEU A 39 22.03 12.08 -3.49
N PRO A 40 20.72 11.77 -3.39
CA PRO A 40 19.74 12.73 -2.91
C PRO A 40 20.10 13.20 -1.49
N ALA A 41 19.88 14.49 -1.20
CA ALA A 41 20.04 15.00 0.15
C ALA A 41 19.02 14.29 1.07
N ASN A 42 19.30 14.16 2.33
CA ASN A 42 18.59 13.53 3.45
C ASN A 42 17.16 12.96 3.24
N GLN A 43 16.43 13.44 2.26
CA GLN A 43 15.10 12.97 1.79
C GLN A 43 15.12 12.93 0.27
N GLY A 44 14.53 11.90 -0.31
CA GLY A 44 14.47 11.68 -1.76
C GLY A 44 14.70 10.22 -2.10
N LEU A 45 14.19 9.82 -3.24
CA LEU A 45 14.45 8.52 -3.82
C LEU A 45 15.81 8.54 -4.54
N ILE A 46 16.52 7.42 -4.49
CA ILE A 46 17.69 7.18 -5.33
C ILE A 46 17.18 6.83 -6.73
N ASP A 47 17.81 7.38 -7.76
CA ASP A 47 17.40 7.05 -9.12
C ASP A 47 17.57 5.54 -9.39
N PRO A 48 16.57 4.87 -9.96
CA PRO A 48 16.68 3.45 -10.31
C PRO A 48 17.87 3.17 -11.22
N GLY A 49 18.62 2.12 -10.89
CA GLY A 49 19.84 1.76 -11.65
C GLY A 49 21.11 2.51 -11.20
N GLN A 50 21.02 3.48 -10.29
CA GLN A 50 22.19 4.16 -9.75
C GLN A 50 23.07 3.17 -8.97
N LEU A 51 24.39 3.18 -9.26
CA LEU A 51 25.33 2.27 -8.61
C LEU A 51 25.72 2.78 -7.23
N LEU A 52 25.64 1.89 -6.24
CA LEU A 52 26.04 2.14 -4.86
C LEU A 52 27.15 1.20 -4.43
N LEU A 53 28.11 1.73 -3.69
CA LEU A 53 29.16 0.98 -3.02
C LEU A 53 28.86 0.90 -1.53
N ILE A 54 28.69 -0.31 -1.01
CA ILE A 54 28.19 -0.55 0.34
C ILE A 54 29.12 -1.54 1.06
N PRO A 55 29.62 -1.27 2.28
CA PRO A 55 30.42 -2.22 3.04
C PRO A 55 29.65 -3.51 3.34
N ARG A 56 30.27 -4.67 3.07
CA ARG A 56 29.72 -5.98 3.39
C ARG A 56 29.83 -6.27 4.88
N ARG A 57 28.70 -6.29 5.59
CA ARG A 57 28.64 -6.53 7.03
C ARG A 57 27.77 -7.71 7.44
N LEU A 58 26.81 -8.09 6.61
CA LEU A 58 25.87 -9.17 6.90
C LEU A 58 26.47 -10.53 6.50
N THR A 59 26.30 -11.55 7.36
CA THR A 59 26.86 -12.89 7.15
C THR A 59 25.83 -14.02 7.22
N ASN A 60 24.74 -13.88 7.93
CA ASN A 60 23.68 -14.88 8.03
C ASN A 60 22.40 -14.30 7.43
N ILE A 61 22.29 -14.39 6.11
CA ILE A 61 21.14 -13.90 5.36
C ILE A 61 20.36 -15.08 4.77
N GLY A 62 19.06 -14.85 4.57
CA GLY A 62 18.17 -15.79 3.89
C GLY A 62 18.45 -15.89 2.39
N PRO A 63 17.60 -16.62 1.67
CA PRO A 63 17.67 -16.72 0.22
C PRO A 63 17.59 -15.35 -0.46
N ASP A 64 18.35 -15.17 -1.54
CA ASP A 64 18.46 -13.96 -2.35
C ASP A 64 17.73 -14.04 -3.70
N GLU A 65 17.05 -15.17 -3.97
CA GLU A 65 16.29 -15.33 -5.21
C GLU A 65 15.05 -14.42 -5.21
N ARG A 66 14.94 -13.58 -6.24
CA ARG A 66 13.79 -12.71 -6.47
C ARG A 66 12.66 -13.50 -7.14
N LEU A 67 11.46 -13.45 -6.58
CA LEU A 67 10.31 -14.25 -7.02
C LEU A 67 9.47 -13.51 -8.07
N ILE A 68 9.09 -12.28 -7.79
CA ILE A 68 8.25 -11.44 -8.66
C ILE A 68 8.78 -10.00 -8.66
N PRO A 69 8.62 -9.23 -9.74
CA PRO A 69 8.93 -7.80 -9.71
C PRO A 69 7.97 -7.03 -8.82
N ASP A 70 8.38 -5.88 -8.32
CA ASP A 70 7.56 -5.01 -7.46
C ASP A 70 6.25 -4.61 -8.14
N SER A 71 6.31 -4.30 -9.42
CA SER A 71 5.15 -3.95 -10.24
C SER A 71 4.13 -5.07 -10.41
N GLU A 72 4.53 -6.33 -10.17
CA GLU A 72 3.62 -7.46 -10.23
C GLU A 72 3.00 -7.77 -8.86
N LEU A 73 3.57 -7.28 -7.76
CA LEU A 73 2.88 -7.30 -6.47
C LEU A 73 1.85 -6.17 -6.38
N ILE A 74 2.23 -4.96 -6.77
CA ILE A 74 1.37 -3.77 -6.73
C ILE A 74 0.40 -3.78 -7.91
N PHE A 75 -0.77 -3.18 -7.75
CA PHE A 75 -1.72 -2.97 -8.85
C PHE A 75 -1.19 -1.87 -9.80
N SER A 76 -0.12 -2.20 -10.52
CA SER A 76 0.58 -1.30 -11.43
C SER A 76 -0.20 -1.04 -12.72
N PRO A 77 0.23 -0.09 -13.57
CA PRO A 77 -0.38 0.14 -14.88
C PRO A 77 -0.50 -1.13 -15.74
N HIS A 78 0.47 -2.03 -15.67
CA HIS A 78 0.45 -3.31 -16.40
C HIS A 78 -0.66 -4.28 -15.96
N ALA A 79 -1.14 -4.15 -14.72
CA ALA A 79 -2.22 -4.97 -14.19
C ALA A 79 -3.62 -4.38 -14.50
N SER A 80 -3.70 -3.11 -14.92
CA SER A 80 -4.97 -2.38 -15.08
C SER A 80 -5.87 -2.94 -16.18
N ASP A 81 -5.31 -3.60 -17.19
CA ASP A 81 -6.07 -4.20 -18.29
C ASP A 81 -6.46 -5.67 -18.03
N PHE A 82 -6.09 -6.23 -16.87
CA PHE A 82 -6.42 -7.61 -16.50
C PHE A 82 -7.87 -7.73 -16.03
N ASN A 83 -8.66 -8.55 -16.70
CA ASN A 83 -10.05 -8.81 -16.34
C ASN A 83 -10.14 -10.00 -15.38
N THR A 84 -10.22 -9.72 -14.10
CA THR A 84 -10.25 -10.70 -13.01
C THR A 84 -11.43 -11.66 -13.12
N VAL A 85 -12.62 -11.13 -13.46
CA VAL A 85 -13.87 -11.92 -13.54
C VAL A 85 -13.80 -12.86 -14.73
N GLU A 86 -13.46 -12.35 -15.92
CA GLU A 86 -13.36 -13.17 -17.12
C GLU A 86 -12.30 -14.29 -16.97
N PHE A 87 -11.17 -13.97 -16.37
CA PHE A 87 -10.13 -14.96 -16.11
C PHE A 87 -10.61 -16.05 -15.17
N ALA A 88 -11.16 -15.70 -14.00
CA ALA A 88 -11.62 -16.68 -13.02
C ALA A 88 -12.76 -17.58 -13.57
N ASP A 89 -13.68 -17.00 -14.34
CA ASP A 89 -14.76 -17.76 -15.01
C ASP A 89 -14.21 -18.73 -16.05
N ALA A 90 -13.18 -18.33 -16.80
CA ALA A 90 -12.52 -19.19 -17.79
C ALA A 90 -11.77 -20.38 -17.15
N GLN A 91 -11.21 -20.21 -15.96
CA GLN A 91 -10.56 -21.29 -15.20
C GLN A 91 -11.59 -22.32 -14.67
N GLY A 92 -12.82 -21.90 -14.36
CA GLY A 92 -13.93 -22.76 -13.99
C GLY A 92 -13.81 -23.42 -12.61
N GLY A 93 -12.92 -22.95 -11.75
CA GLY A 93 -12.77 -23.44 -10.38
C GLY A 93 -13.91 -22.98 -9.46
N TYR A 94 -13.86 -23.39 -8.20
CA TYR A 94 -14.89 -23.07 -7.19
C TYR A 94 -15.10 -21.54 -7.03
N LEU A 95 -14.04 -20.73 -7.20
CA LEU A 95 -14.08 -19.28 -7.11
C LEU A 95 -15.14 -18.66 -8.02
N SER A 96 -15.33 -19.20 -9.24
CA SER A 96 -16.32 -18.70 -10.22
C SER A 96 -17.76 -18.87 -9.74
N SER A 97 -18.05 -19.92 -8.96
CA SER A 97 -19.37 -20.21 -8.39
C SER A 97 -19.59 -19.65 -6.99
N TYR A 98 -18.51 -19.29 -6.28
CA TYR A 98 -18.58 -18.72 -4.93
C TYR A 98 -19.29 -17.37 -4.91
N ARG A 99 -20.09 -17.14 -3.86
CA ARG A 99 -20.80 -15.87 -3.64
C ARG A 99 -20.79 -15.51 -2.17
N GLN A 100 -20.60 -14.22 -1.88
CA GLN A 100 -20.59 -13.68 -0.51
C GLN A 100 -21.21 -12.29 -0.45
N THR A 101 -21.90 -11.97 0.66
CA THR A 101 -22.31 -10.59 0.94
C THR A 101 -21.13 -9.80 1.51
N VAL A 102 -20.78 -8.70 0.85
CA VAL A 102 -19.76 -7.73 1.28
C VAL A 102 -20.42 -6.37 1.46
N GLY A 103 -20.53 -5.89 2.68
CA GLY A 103 -21.37 -4.73 2.99
C GLY A 103 -22.83 -5.00 2.64
N THR A 104 -23.37 -4.25 1.67
CA THR A 104 -24.74 -4.41 1.16
C THR A 104 -24.80 -5.12 -0.20
N GLN A 105 -23.65 -5.52 -0.77
CA GLN A 105 -23.55 -6.09 -2.10
C GLN A 105 -23.36 -7.62 -2.05
N TRP A 106 -23.98 -8.32 -3.00
CA TRP A 106 -23.81 -9.75 -3.23
C TRP A 106 -22.79 -9.95 -4.35
N LEU A 107 -21.57 -10.34 -4.02
CA LEU A 107 -20.44 -10.42 -4.93
C LEU A 107 -20.04 -11.88 -5.23
N SER A 108 -19.58 -12.12 -6.45
CA SER A 108 -18.88 -13.35 -6.83
C SER A 108 -17.48 -13.40 -6.20
N GLY A 109 -16.85 -14.60 -6.19
CA GLY A 109 -15.48 -14.74 -5.72
C GLY A 109 -14.50 -13.87 -6.49
N ALA A 110 -14.65 -13.80 -7.81
CA ALA A 110 -13.80 -12.96 -8.67
C ALA A 110 -14.00 -11.45 -8.42
N GLU A 111 -15.25 -10.99 -8.24
CA GLU A 111 -15.55 -9.59 -7.87
C GLU A 111 -15.00 -9.24 -6.48
N ILE A 112 -14.91 -10.21 -5.56
CA ILE A 112 -14.28 -10.03 -4.25
C ILE A 112 -12.75 -9.84 -4.42
N VAL A 113 -12.11 -10.67 -5.26
CA VAL A 113 -10.67 -10.51 -5.57
C VAL A 113 -10.41 -9.13 -6.17
N GLU A 114 -11.19 -8.71 -7.17
CA GLU A 114 -11.08 -7.40 -7.81
C GLU A 114 -11.27 -6.25 -6.79
N ARG A 115 -12.29 -6.36 -5.92
CA ARG A 115 -12.55 -5.37 -4.87
C ARG A 115 -11.37 -5.22 -3.90
N VAL A 116 -10.79 -6.34 -3.45
CA VAL A 116 -9.64 -6.31 -2.54
C VAL A 116 -8.40 -5.79 -3.25
N ALA A 117 -8.19 -6.18 -4.52
CA ALA A 117 -7.11 -5.67 -5.36
C ALA A 117 -7.14 -4.14 -5.48
N LEU A 118 -8.30 -3.58 -5.86
CA LEU A 118 -8.50 -2.13 -5.99
C LEU A 118 -8.32 -1.38 -4.65
N ASN A 119 -8.86 -1.93 -3.57
CA ASN A 119 -8.84 -1.26 -2.28
C ASN A 119 -7.45 -1.22 -1.65
N ASN A 120 -6.66 -2.27 -1.82
CA ASN A 120 -5.34 -2.40 -1.19
C ASN A 120 -4.19 -2.12 -2.16
N SER A 121 -4.50 -1.84 -3.42
CA SER A 121 -3.52 -1.72 -4.52
C SER A 121 -2.58 -2.91 -4.63
N ILE A 122 -3.13 -4.12 -4.54
CA ILE A 122 -2.43 -5.39 -4.79
C ILE A 122 -2.90 -5.94 -6.14
N ASN A 123 -1.96 -6.43 -6.95
CA ASN A 123 -2.25 -7.01 -8.27
C ASN A 123 -3.24 -8.18 -8.16
N PRO A 124 -4.37 -8.17 -8.89
CA PRO A 124 -5.36 -9.26 -8.84
C PRO A 124 -4.78 -10.62 -9.27
N ARG A 125 -3.75 -10.66 -10.14
CA ARG A 125 -3.06 -11.91 -10.49
C ARG A 125 -2.38 -12.54 -9.29
N VAL A 126 -1.71 -11.74 -8.45
CA VAL A 126 -1.10 -12.22 -7.20
C VAL A 126 -2.15 -12.76 -6.25
N LEU A 127 -3.27 -12.04 -6.06
CA LEU A 127 -4.36 -12.51 -5.19
C LEU A 127 -4.97 -13.83 -5.70
N LEU A 128 -5.18 -13.96 -7.02
CA LEU A 128 -5.67 -15.21 -7.62
C LEU A 128 -4.66 -16.35 -7.45
N ALA A 129 -3.37 -16.11 -7.69
CA ALA A 129 -2.32 -17.09 -7.49
C ALA A 129 -2.20 -17.54 -6.02
N MET A 130 -2.40 -16.62 -5.05
CA MET A 130 -2.44 -16.96 -3.63
C MET A 130 -3.67 -17.82 -3.27
N VAL A 131 -4.85 -17.49 -3.81
CA VAL A 131 -6.06 -18.30 -3.64
C VAL A 131 -5.87 -19.70 -4.24
N GLU A 132 -5.23 -19.79 -5.40
CA GLU A 132 -4.92 -21.09 -6.02
C GLU A 132 -3.88 -21.86 -5.20
N TYR A 133 -2.77 -21.24 -4.83
CA TYR A 133 -1.68 -21.89 -4.10
C TYR A 133 -2.13 -22.49 -2.75
N ILE A 134 -3.00 -21.75 -2.03
CA ILE A 134 -3.41 -22.14 -0.68
C ILE A 134 -4.65 -23.04 -0.71
N ALA A 135 -5.63 -22.73 -1.57
CA ALA A 135 -6.96 -23.35 -1.55
C ALA A 135 -7.35 -24.12 -2.82
N GLY A 136 -6.65 -23.90 -3.94
CA GLY A 136 -7.02 -24.52 -5.23
C GLY A 136 -8.32 -24.00 -5.85
N TRP A 137 -8.87 -22.87 -5.37
CA TRP A 137 -10.21 -22.42 -5.75
C TRP A 137 -10.32 -21.85 -7.16
N VAL A 138 -9.19 -21.50 -7.79
CA VAL A 138 -9.19 -20.91 -9.14
C VAL A 138 -9.41 -21.99 -10.20
N THR A 139 -8.81 -23.17 -10.05
CA THR A 139 -8.87 -24.24 -11.06
C THR A 139 -9.68 -25.48 -10.63
N ASP A 140 -9.77 -25.79 -9.33
CA ASP A 140 -10.56 -26.94 -8.84
C ASP A 140 -12.03 -26.53 -8.60
N PRO A 141 -13.02 -27.12 -9.32
CA PRO A 141 -14.44 -26.82 -9.12
C PRO A 141 -15.04 -27.47 -7.86
N SER A 142 -14.28 -28.28 -7.13
CA SER A 142 -14.76 -29.00 -5.95
C SER A 142 -15.13 -28.01 -4.84
N VAL A 143 -16.30 -28.18 -4.24
CA VAL A 143 -16.74 -27.35 -3.09
C VAL A 143 -15.90 -27.74 -1.88
N PRO A 144 -15.14 -26.81 -1.29
CA PRO A 144 -14.37 -27.08 -0.08
C PRO A 144 -15.27 -27.35 1.11
N ASP A 145 -14.78 -28.08 2.10
CA ASP A 145 -15.51 -28.39 3.32
C ASP A 145 -14.80 -27.86 4.58
N GLY A 146 -15.55 -27.80 5.69
CA GLY A 146 -15.02 -27.43 7.00
C GLY A 146 -14.33 -26.06 7.03
N ASP A 147 -13.14 -26.03 7.60
CA ASP A 147 -12.36 -24.77 7.74
C ASP A 147 -11.88 -24.25 6.39
N ALA A 148 -11.61 -25.08 5.41
CA ALA A 148 -11.22 -24.64 4.06
C ALA A 148 -12.31 -23.81 3.35
N PHE A 149 -13.59 -24.04 3.69
CA PHE A 149 -14.69 -23.21 3.19
C PHE A 149 -14.75 -21.83 3.86
N ASN A 150 -14.58 -21.80 5.19
CA ASN A 150 -14.70 -20.56 5.97
C ASN A 150 -13.41 -19.73 5.95
N TYR A 151 -12.25 -20.38 5.84
CA TYR A 151 -10.94 -19.77 5.91
C TYR A 151 -10.06 -20.22 4.73
N PRO A 152 -10.40 -19.77 3.49
CA PRO A 152 -9.74 -20.26 2.27
C PRO A 152 -8.24 -19.94 2.21
N LEU A 153 -7.74 -18.99 2.97
CA LEU A 153 -6.30 -18.68 3.03
C LEU A 153 -5.61 -19.28 4.28
N GLY A 154 -6.31 -20.19 4.98
CA GLY A 154 -5.73 -20.95 6.08
C GLY A 154 -5.58 -20.21 7.41
N HIS A 155 -5.94 -18.93 7.47
CA HIS A 155 -5.91 -18.15 8.71
C HIS A 155 -7.21 -18.32 9.49
N VAL A 156 -7.22 -19.28 10.42
CA VAL A 156 -8.41 -19.64 11.20
C VAL A 156 -8.55 -18.69 12.40
N GLU A 157 -9.34 -17.64 12.22
CA GLU A 157 -9.66 -16.67 13.25
C GLU A 157 -11.15 -16.28 13.17
N GLU A 158 -11.85 -16.33 14.32
CA GLU A 158 -13.30 -16.15 14.39
C GLU A 158 -13.80 -14.81 13.77
N GLN A 159 -12.95 -13.78 13.79
CA GLN A 159 -13.30 -12.44 13.30
C GLN A 159 -13.18 -12.27 11.80
N ILE A 160 -12.47 -13.17 11.10
CA ILE A 160 -12.17 -13.05 9.67
C ILE A 160 -12.60 -14.24 8.80
N PRO A 161 -13.82 -14.81 8.96
CA PRO A 161 -14.31 -15.85 8.08
C PRO A 161 -14.74 -15.27 6.71
N GLY A 162 -14.67 -16.13 5.69
CA GLY A 162 -15.08 -15.85 4.31
C GLY A 162 -14.02 -15.18 3.48
N LEU A 163 -14.17 -15.30 2.15
CA LEU A 163 -13.14 -14.92 1.19
C LEU A 163 -12.73 -13.45 1.30
N TYR A 164 -13.70 -12.53 1.44
CA TYR A 164 -13.39 -11.09 1.49
C TYR A 164 -12.45 -10.74 2.64
N ARG A 165 -12.77 -11.19 3.86
CA ARG A 165 -11.95 -10.87 5.04
C ARG A 165 -10.59 -11.56 5.01
N GLN A 166 -10.55 -12.80 4.52
CA GLN A 166 -9.30 -13.54 4.33
C GLN A 166 -8.39 -12.87 3.32
N LEU A 167 -8.92 -12.42 2.17
CA LEU A 167 -8.16 -11.68 1.16
C LEU A 167 -7.71 -10.30 1.66
N THR A 168 -8.56 -9.59 2.40
CA THR A 168 -8.16 -8.31 3.00
C THR A 168 -7.01 -8.49 3.99
N TRP A 169 -7.06 -9.53 4.83
CA TRP A 169 -5.96 -9.88 5.73
C TRP A 169 -4.68 -10.21 4.94
N LEU A 170 -4.76 -11.07 3.92
CA LEU A 170 -3.62 -11.37 3.04
C LEU A 170 -3.03 -10.09 2.43
N ALA A 171 -3.86 -9.22 1.86
CA ALA A 171 -3.42 -7.99 1.22
C ALA A 171 -2.71 -7.05 2.21
N ASN A 172 -3.20 -6.97 3.45
CA ASN A 172 -2.54 -6.21 4.51
C ASN A 172 -1.17 -6.80 4.87
N GLU A 173 -1.04 -8.13 4.99
CA GLU A 173 0.24 -8.76 5.31
C GLU A 173 1.25 -8.65 4.16
N LEU A 174 0.80 -8.76 2.91
CA LEU A 174 1.65 -8.46 1.75
C LEU A 174 2.10 -7.00 1.77
N GLY A 175 1.19 -6.07 2.07
CA GLY A 175 1.51 -4.66 2.22
C GLY A 175 2.48 -4.38 3.37
N ASN A 176 2.32 -5.02 4.54
CA ASN A 176 3.24 -4.90 5.67
C ASN A 176 4.66 -5.31 5.28
N GLY A 177 4.81 -6.42 4.55
CA GLY A 177 6.10 -6.86 4.00
C GLY A 177 6.69 -5.86 3.01
N TYR A 178 5.89 -5.46 2.02
CA TYR A 178 6.30 -4.55 0.95
C TYR A 178 6.74 -3.18 1.47
N TYR A 179 5.83 -2.49 2.17
CA TYR A 179 6.08 -1.12 2.65
C TYR A 179 7.03 -1.09 3.85
N GLY A 180 7.08 -2.16 4.66
CA GLY A 180 8.10 -2.31 5.70
C GLY A 180 9.51 -2.38 5.11
N TRP A 181 9.69 -3.08 3.98
CA TRP A 181 10.96 -3.13 3.25
C TRP A 181 11.32 -1.78 2.62
N ARG A 182 10.36 -1.13 1.97
CA ARG A 182 10.51 0.22 1.40
C ARG A 182 10.92 1.25 2.45
N ALA A 183 10.33 1.21 3.62
CA ALA A 183 10.63 2.12 4.73
C ALA A 183 11.91 1.74 5.49
N GLY A 184 12.47 0.53 5.30
CA GLY A 184 13.57 -0.01 6.10
C GLY A 184 13.17 -0.40 7.52
N THR A 185 11.88 -0.57 7.81
CA THR A 185 11.37 -0.98 9.12
C THR A 185 11.25 -2.49 9.26
N LEU A 186 11.26 -3.23 8.16
CA LEU A 186 11.27 -4.68 8.10
C LEU A 186 12.54 -5.15 7.38
N THR A 187 13.40 -5.88 8.08
CA THR A 187 14.65 -6.43 7.56
C THR A 187 14.85 -7.90 7.89
N ASP A 188 13.96 -8.44 8.70
CA ASP A 188 13.99 -9.82 9.19
C ASP A 188 12.59 -10.41 9.12
N VAL A 189 12.49 -11.70 8.82
CA VAL A 189 11.27 -12.48 9.04
C VAL A 189 11.39 -13.26 10.33
N HIS A 190 10.25 -13.53 10.98
CA HIS A 190 10.23 -14.18 12.28
C HIS A 190 9.41 -15.47 12.24
N PHE A 191 10.06 -16.58 12.62
CA PHE A 191 9.41 -17.88 12.73
C PHE A 191 9.17 -18.22 14.19
N TRP A 192 7.96 -18.64 14.51
CA TRP A 192 7.58 -19.03 15.88
C TRP A 192 8.40 -20.21 16.43
N ASN A 193 8.98 -21.04 15.56
CA ASN A 193 9.71 -22.26 15.92
C ASN A 193 11.25 -22.12 15.90
N THR A 194 11.80 -21.19 15.13
CA THR A 194 13.26 -21.07 14.94
C THR A 194 13.82 -19.66 15.20
N GLY A 195 12.96 -18.65 15.41
CA GLY A 195 13.37 -17.28 15.64
C GLY A 195 13.47 -16.44 14.37
N SER A 196 14.32 -15.40 14.38
CA SER A 196 14.45 -14.46 13.27
C SER A 196 15.46 -14.89 12.24
N LEU A 197 15.18 -14.62 10.98
CA LEU A 197 16.09 -14.77 9.84
C LEU A 197 16.22 -13.42 9.13
N ARG A 198 17.47 -12.93 8.99
CA ARG A 198 17.77 -11.72 8.24
C ARG A 198 17.51 -11.95 6.76
N LEU A 199 16.74 -11.07 6.13
CA LEU A 199 16.49 -11.11 4.68
C LEU A 199 17.75 -10.69 3.90
N ALA A 200 17.92 -11.23 2.70
CA ALA A 200 18.99 -10.79 1.81
C ALA A 200 18.76 -9.32 1.39
N PRO A 201 19.76 -8.43 1.57
CA PRO A 201 19.56 -6.99 1.46
C PRO A 201 19.29 -6.47 0.04
N ASP A 202 19.57 -7.29 -0.96
CA ASP A 202 19.39 -7.01 -2.39
C ASP A 202 18.06 -7.53 -2.96
N LEU A 203 17.19 -8.11 -2.11
CA LEU A 203 15.84 -8.47 -2.51
C LEU A 203 15.04 -7.23 -2.90
N ASN A 204 14.06 -7.43 -3.78
CA ASN A 204 13.05 -6.43 -4.10
C ASN A 204 11.83 -6.54 -3.17
N ALA A 205 11.06 -5.46 -3.04
CA ALA A 205 9.95 -5.37 -2.10
C ALA A 205 8.84 -6.39 -2.37
N GLY A 206 8.55 -6.70 -3.64
CA GLY A 206 7.56 -7.71 -4.03
C GLY A 206 7.92 -9.11 -3.53
N THR A 207 9.19 -9.50 -3.65
CA THR A 207 9.68 -10.77 -3.09
C THR A 207 9.61 -10.77 -1.57
N VAL A 208 10.00 -9.68 -0.92
CA VAL A 208 9.94 -9.56 0.56
C VAL A 208 8.51 -9.65 1.06
N ALA A 209 7.54 -9.08 0.36
CA ALA A 209 6.12 -9.20 0.71
C ALA A 209 5.67 -10.67 0.78
N LEU A 210 6.04 -11.48 -0.22
CA LEU A 210 5.74 -12.92 -0.24
C LEU A 210 6.48 -13.66 0.88
N GLN A 211 7.78 -13.38 1.07
CA GLN A 211 8.58 -14.00 2.13
C GLN A 211 8.02 -13.67 3.51
N HIS A 212 7.61 -12.42 3.73
CA HIS A 212 6.96 -11.98 4.97
C HIS A 212 5.65 -12.72 5.21
N PHE A 213 4.74 -12.72 4.24
CA PHE A 213 3.46 -13.42 4.37
C PHE A 213 3.64 -14.90 4.71
N PHE A 214 4.47 -15.61 3.94
CA PHE A 214 4.69 -17.04 4.19
C PHE A 214 5.39 -17.32 5.52
N SER A 215 6.18 -16.38 6.08
CA SER A 215 6.79 -16.57 7.40
C SER A 215 5.78 -16.50 8.54
N ILE A 216 4.65 -15.79 8.35
CA ILE A 216 3.57 -15.70 9.35
C ILE A 216 2.77 -17.01 9.41
N VAL A 217 2.50 -17.62 8.26
CA VAL A 217 1.61 -18.77 8.17
C VAL A 217 2.33 -20.13 8.22
N HIS A 218 3.66 -20.15 8.10
CA HIS A 218 4.46 -21.37 8.00
C HIS A 218 5.60 -21.46 9.01
N THR A 219 6.04 -22.70 9.28
CA THR A 219 7.36 -22.94 9.89
C THR A 219 8.45 -22.62 8.87
N GLN A 220 9.68 -22.36 9.33
CA GLN A 220 10.79 -22.07 8.43
C GLN A 220 10.97 -23.11 7.32
N GLN A 221 10.86 -24.40 7.65
CA GLN A 221 11.00 -25.49 6.67
C GLN A 221 9.93 -25.45 5.57
N VAL A 222 8.68 -25.16 5.92
CA VAL A 222 7.57 -25.04 4.94
C VAL A 222 7.72 -23.74 4.15
N TRP A 223 8.14 -22.67 4.80
CA TRP A 223 8.44 -21.38 4.19
C TRP A 223 9.50 -21.50 3.08
N GLU A 224 10.61 -22.21 3.32
CA GLU A 224 11.66 -22.48 2.31
C GLU A 224 11.07 -23.13 1.05
N GLY A 225 10.11 -24.05 1.21
CA GLY A 225 9.38 -24.65 0.09
C GLY A 225 8.45 -23.64 -0.61
N ALA A 226 7.71 -22.82 0.15
CA ALA A 226 6.76 -21.87 -0.39
C ALA A 226 7.42 -20.76 -1.23
N ILE A 227 8.61 -20.31 -0.83
CA ILE A 227 9.39 -19.29 -1.55
C ILE A 227 10.36 -19.85 -2.60
N SER A 228 10.39 -21.16 -2.79
CA SER A 228 11.19 -21.78 -3.86
C SER A 228 10.48 -21.65 -5.21
N ARG A 229 11.20 -21.93 -6.30
CA ARG A 229 10.62 -21.99 -7.65
C ARG A 229 9.47 -22.98 -7.79
N GLU A 230 9.48 -24.08 -7.02
CA GLU A 230 8.44 -25.11 -7.02
C GLU A 230 7.28 -24.78 -6.07
N GLY A 231 7.34 -23.66 -5.36
CA GLY A 231 6.32 -23.16 -4.45
C GLY A 231 5.30 -22.24 -5.14
N PHE A 232 5.07 -21.09 -4.53
CA PHE A 232 4.13 -20.08 -5.03
C PHE A 232 4.44 -19.66 -6.46
N LEU A 233 5.72 -19.45 -6.79
CA LEU A 233 6.14 -19.00 -8.14
C LEU A 233 5.66 -19.97 -9.23
N ARG A 234 5.73 -21.27 -8.99
CA ARG A 234 5.25 -22.29 -9.93
C ARG A 234 3.75 -22.13 -10.22
N VAL A 235 2.93 -21.92 -9.18
CA VAL A 235 1.49 -21.72 -9.34
C VAL A 235 1.19 -20.43 -10.09
N TYR A 236 1.95 -19.36 -9.80
CA TYR A 236 1.83 -18.10 -10.53
C TYR A 236 2.15 -18.29 -12.03
N GLU A 237 3.27 -18.96 -12.34
CA GLU A 237 3.70 -19.25 -13.73
C GLU A 237 2.70 -20.14 -14.49
N ASP A 238 2.11 -21.13 -13.84
CA ASP A 238 1.11 -21.99 -14.44
C ASP A 238 -0.19 -21.25 -14.80
N LEU A 239 -0.56 -20.19 -14.06
CA LEU A 239 -1.73 -19.36 -14.33
C LEU A 239 -1.46 -18.22 -15.31
N PHE A 240 -0.31 -17.55 -15.20
CA PHE A 240 -0.06 -16.26 -15.85
C PHE A 240 1.23 -16.20 -16.66
N GLY A 241 2.09 -17.23 -16.57
CA GLY A 241 3.43 -17.21 -17.17
C GLY A 241 4.47 -16.48 -16.32
N ASP A 242 5.60 -16.16 -16.91
CA ASP A 242 6.73 -15.53 -16.23
C ASP A 242 6.34 -14.14 -15.69
N PRO A 243 6.39 -13.91 -14.35
CA PRO A 243 6.04 -12.62 -13.76
C PRO A 243 6.97 -11.48 -14.22
N TRP A 244 8.24 -11.78 -14.55
CA TRP A 244 9.21 -10.78 -15.03
C TRP A 244 8.89 -10.26 -16.43
N ALA A 245 8.06 -10.96 -17.21
CA ALA A 245 7.54 -10.46 -18.48
C ALA A 245 6.57 -9.27 -18.30
N TYR A 246 6.07 -9.04 -17.08
CA TYR A 246 5.17 -7.94 -16.73
C TYR A 246 5.87 -6.83 -15.93
N GLU A 247 7.20 -6.89 -15.81
CA GLU A 247 7.94 -5.86 -15.08
C GLU A 247 7.68 -4.47 -15.68
N TYR A 248 7.38 -3.52 -14.80
CA TYR A 248 7.11 -2.12 -15.11
C TYR A 248 7.87 -1.22 -14.13
N PRO A 249 8.56 -0.16 -14.59
CA PRO A 249 9.26 0.75 -13.69
C PRO A 249 8.25 1.56 -12.87
N LEU A 250 8.09 1.21 -11.57
CA LEU A 250 7.16 1.90 -10.67
C LEU A 250 7.57 3.35 -10.41
N PHE A 251 8.88 3.63 -10.32
CA PHE A 251 9.41 4.98 -10.15
C PHE A 251 10.35 5.31 -11.28
N GLU A 252 10.18 6.49 -11.87
CA GLU A 252 11.11 7.07 -12.82
C GLU A 252 12.15 7.94 -12.06
N PRO A 253 13.35 8.18 -12.69
CA PRO A 253 14.30 9.12 -12.12
C PRO A 253 13.68 10.49 -11.87
N GLY A 254 13.96 11.09 -10.69
CA GLY A 254 13.52 12.44 -10.36
C GLY A 254 12.01 12.58 -10.11
N VAL A 255 11.29 11.50 -9.76
CA VAL A 255 9.87 11.61 -9.43
C VAL A 255 9.65 12.55 -8.23
N GLU A 256 8.73 13.50 -8.39
CA GLU A 256 8.36 14.48 -7.37
C GLU A 256 6.84 14.47 -7.17
N GLN A 257 6.39 14.78 -5.95
CA GLN A 257 4.97 14.98 -5.69
C GLN A 257 4.49 16.25 -6.40
N PRO A 258 3.32 16.21 -7.09
CA PRO A 258 2.70 17.45 -7.60
C PRO A 258 2.28 18.37 -6.45
N ASP A 259 2.09 19.66 -6.76
CA ASP A 259 1.55 20.63 -5.81
C ASP A 259 0.16 20.19 -5.36
N LEU A 260 -0.05 20.12 -4.05
CA LEU A 260 -1.31 19.75 -3.44
C LEU A 260 -1.74 20.79 -2.42
N ILE A 261 -3.05 21.05 -2.36
CA ILE A 261 -3.66 21.87 -1.32
C ILE A 261 -4.29 21.00 -0.22
N LEU A 262 -4.56 21.59 0.95
CA LEU A 262 -5.36 20.95 1.99
C LEU A 262 -6.77 20.61 1.46
N PRO A 263 -7.36 19.42 1.80
CA PRO A 263 -8.53 18.86 1.13
C PRO A 263 -9.87 19.47 1.59
N PHE A 264 -9.90 20.78 1.91
CA PHE A 264 -11.10 21.50 2.32
C PHE A 264 -11.11 22.95 1.82
N GLU A 265 -12.26 23.60 1.83
CA GLU A 265 -12.46 24.92 1.24
C GLU A 265 -11.58 26.01 1.88
N LEU A 266 -11.14 26.96 1.06
CA LEU A 266 -10.33 28.11 1.48
C LEU A 266 -11.04 28.92 2.59
N GLY A 267 -10.29 29.35 3.60
CA GLY A 267 -10.79 30.12 4.74
C GLY A 267 -11.52 29.28 5.80
N LYS A 268 -11.59 27.97 5.64
CA LYS A 268 -12.14 27.06 6.65
C LYS A 268 -11.06 26.62 7.64
N ILE A 269 -11.51 26.30 8.85
CA ILE A 269 -10.67 25.72 9.91
C ILE A 269 -11.16 24.31 10.17
N TRP A 270 -10.30 23.32 9.91
CA TRP A 270 -10.56 21.92 10.22
C TRP A 270 -9.58 21.42 11.28
N ALA A 271 -9.80 20.23 11.77
CA ALA A 271 -8.87 19.55 12.68
C ALA A 271 -8.10 18.48 11.93
N TYR A 272 -6.79 18.42 12.12
CA TYR A 272 -5.93 17.30 11.73
C TYR A 272 -6.15 16.16 12.74
N THR A 273 -6.99 15.20 12.40
CA THR A 273 -7.48 14.19 13.33
C THR A 273 -6.74 12.87 13.29
N GLY A 274 -6.01 12.60 12.21
CA GLY A 274 -5.17 11.41 12.08
C GLY A 274 -3.87 11.72 11.35
N GLY A 275 -2.73 11.49 12.03
CA GLY A 275 -1.39 11.48 11.44
C GLY A 275 -1.21 10.26 10.53
N PRO A 276 0.01 10.04 9.98
CA PRO A 276 0.26 8.93 9.05
C PRO A 276 -0.26 7.59 9.57
N HIS A 277 -1.09 6.93 8.74
CA HIS A 277 -1.72 5.63 9.03
C HIS A 277 -2.05 4.88 7.72
N GLY A 278 -2.65 3.69 7.82
CA GLY A 278 -2.92 2.83 6.67
C GLY A 278 -3.67 3.54 5.55
N ALA A 279 -3.20 3.39 4.31
CA ALA A 279 -3.82 3.96 3.11
C ALA A 279 -5.24 3.45 2.88
N TRP A 280 -5.44 2.17 3.19
CA TRP A 280 -6.75 1.51 3.20
C TRP A 280 -6.84 0.66 4.48
N GLU A 281 -7.93 0.80 5.22
CA GLU A 281 -8.11 0.19 6.55
C GLU A 281 -7.07 0.63 7.59
N ARG A 282 -6.63 -0.28 8.49
CA ARG A 282 -5.81 0.09 9.64
C ARG A 282 -4.33 -0.23 9.50
N GLU A 283 -3.99 -1.09 8.57
CA GLU A 283 -2.66 -1.68 8.41
C GLU A 283 -2.05 -1.34 7.06
N SER A 284 -0.90 -1.92 6.71
CA SER A 284 -0.17 -1.69 5.47
C SER A 284 0.52 -0.30 5.43
N ALA A 285 0.58 0.33 4.24
CA ALA A 285 1.29 1.60 4.02
C ALA A 285 0.72 2.75 4.86
N TRP A 286 1.54 3.40 5.66
CA TRP A 286 1.16 4.64 6.38
C TRP A 286 1.17 5.84 5.42
N ALA A 287 0.25 5.81 4.46
CA ALA A 287 0.18 6.78 3.37
C ALA A 287 -0.95 7.80 3.51
N ALA A 288 -1.84 7.62 4.49
CA ALA A 288 -3.03 8.44 4.67
C ALA A 288 -2.93 9.43 5.82
N LEU A 289 -3.74 10.49 5.72
CA LEU A 289 -3.95 11.54 6.71
C LEU A 289 -5.45 11.81 6.85
N ASP A 290 -5.90 12.18 8.07
CA ASP A 290 -7.30 12.49 8.34
C ASP A 290 -7.53 13.95 8.70
N PHE A 291 -8.60 14.53 8.12
CA PHE A 291 -9.04 15.89 8.40
C PHE A 291 -10.54 15.90 8.70
N ALA A 292 -10.94 16.52 9.82
CA ALA A 292 -12.35 16.62 10.22
C ALA A 292 -12.81 18.09 10.28
N PRO A 293 -14.01 18.40 9.77
CA PRO A 293 -14.60 19.72 9.94
C PRO A 293 -14.92 19.97 11.42
N ALA A 294 -14.90 21.22 11.82
CA ALA A 294 -15.29 21.62 13.16
C ALA A 294 -16.75 21.21 13.46
N SER A 295 -16.97 20.45 14.54
CA SER A 295 -18.28 20.04 14.98
C SER A 295 -18.40 20.12 16.50
N SER A 296 -19.58 20.52 16.99
CA SER A 296 -19.91 20.46 18.42
C SER A 296 -20.41 19.08 18.87
N ILE A 297 -20.59 18.16 17.92
CA ILE A 297 -21.11 16.80 18.15
C ILE A 297 -20.03 15.82 17.68
N SER A 298 -19.68 14.86 18.55
CA SER A 298 -18.75 13.79 18.21
C SER A 298 -19.45 12.62 17.52
N GLY A 299 -18.66 11.79 16.84
CA GLY A 299 -19.13 10.60 16.13
C GLY A 299 -19.54 10.87 14.69
N CYS A 300 -20.30 9.96 14.12
CA CYS A 300 -20.77 10.03 12.74
C CYS A 300 -21.99 10.96 12.62
N VAL A 301 -21.75 12.20 12.30
CA VAL A 301 -22.77 13.23 12.11
C VAL A 301 -22.78 13.73 10.68
N LEU A 302 -23.92 14.19 10.20
CA LEU A 302 -24.03 14.83 8.89
C LEU A 302 -23.22 16.13 8.89
N SER A 303 -22.44 16.37 7.85
CA SER A 303 -21.66 17.59 7.64
C SER A 303 -22.16 18.33 6.41
N GLU A 304 -22.28 19.64 6.51
CA GLU A 304 -22.54 20.54 5.36
C GLU A 304 -21.23 21.15 4.80
N GLU A 305 -20.09 20.83 5.44
CA GLU A 305 -18.77 21.25 4.96
C GLU A 305 -18.37 20.40 3.73
N TRP A 306 -17.48 20.93 2.91
CA TRP A 306 -17.05 20.29 1.67
C TRP A 306 -15.59 19.85 1.73
N ALA A 307 -15.35 18.60 1.36
CA ALA A 307 -14.05 18.18 0.88
C ALA A 307 -13.85 18.67 -0.55
N VAL A 308 -12.62 19.04 -0.88
CA VAL A 308 -12.27 19.57 -2.22
C VAL A 308 -11.12 18.80 -2.85
N ALA A 309 -11.02 18.88 -4.18
CA ALA A 309 -9.91 18.34 -4.95
C ALA A 309 -8.60 19.03 -4.54
N ALA A 310 -7.64 18.27 -4.05
CA ALA A 310 -6.34 18.80 -3.63
C ALA A 310 -5.42 19.16 -4.81
N ALA A 311 -5.75 18.71 -6.01
CA ALA A 311 -5.13 19.05 -7.29
C ALA A 311 -6.14 18.89 -8.43
N PRO A 312 -5.87 19.42 -9.63
CA PRO A 312 -6.69 19.14 -10.81
C PRO A 312 -6.62 17.66 -11.19
N GLY A 313 -7.71 17.11 -11.76
CA GLY A 313 -7.72 15.73 -12.21
C GLY A 313 -9.08 15.26 -12.72
N ILE A 314 -9.16 13.96 -13.06
CA ILE A 314 -10.39 13.28 -13.46
C ILE A 314 -10.82 12.26 -12.39
N VAL A 315 -12.11 12.24 -12.05
CA VAL A 315 -12.65 11.25 -11.11
C VAL A 315 -12.77 9.89 -11.81
N VAL A 316 -11.98 8.91 -11.38
CA VAL A 316 -11.96 7.57 -11.98
C VAL A 316 -12.69 6.53 -11.12
N ARG A 317 -12.96 6.83 -9.85
CA ARG A 317 -13.78 6.00 -8.94
C ARG A 317 -14.64 6.89 -8.05
N SER A 318 -15.91 6.52 -7.87
CA SER A 318 -16.86 7.20 -6.95
C SER A 318 -17.90 6.21 -6.46
N ASP A 319 -17.56 5.43 -5.45
CA ASP A 319 -18.43 4.42 -4.86
C ASP A 319 -18.12 4.16 -3.36
N ASN A 320 -19.07 3.62 -2.62
CA ASN A 320 -18.87 3.14 -1.24
C ASN A 320 -18.04 4.10 -0.33
N GLY A 321 -18.36 5.39 -0.36
CA GLY A 321 -17.64 6.40 0.42
C GLY A 321 -16.25 6.77 -0.13
N THR A 322 -15.87 6.25 -1.30
CA THR A 322 -14.56 6.46 -1.93
C THR A 322 -14.68 7.37 -3.13
N VAL A 323 -13.73 8.29 -3.30
CA VAL A 323 -13.47 9.01 -4.55
C VAL A 323 -11.98 8.85 -4.86
N VAL A 324 -11.65 8.47 -6.10
CA VAL A 324 -10.27 8.47 -6.59
C VAL A 324 -10.15 9.48 -7.73
N LEU A 325 -9.20 10.39 -7.57
CA LEU A 325 -8.88 11.44 -8.52
C LEU A 325 -7.56 11.09 -9.20
N ASP A 326 -7.59 10.85 -10.49
CA ASP A 326 -6.43 10.67 -11.35
C ASP A 326 -5.91 12.05 -11.79
N LEU A 327 -4.63 12.33 -11.51
CA LEU A 327 -4.03 13.66 -11.70
C LEU A 327 -3.36 13.84 -13.06
N ASP A 328 -3.00 12.76 -13.74
CA ASP A 328 -2.39 12.83 -15.08
C ASP A 328 -3.43 12.78 -16.23
N GLY A 329 -4.68 12.46 -15.89
CA GLY A 329 -5.84 12.56 -16.79
C GLY A 329 -5.94 11.45 -17.83
N ASP A 330 -5.27 10.31 -17.64
CA ASP A 330 -5.35 9.16 -18.54
C ASP A 330 -6.58 8.27 -18.28
N GLY A 331 -7.30 8.54 -17.19
CA GLY A 331 -8.51 7.83 -16.79
C GLY A 331 -8.24 6.56 -15.98
N ARG A 332 -7.05 6.38 -15.42
CA ARG A 332 -6.60 5.20 -14.68
C ARG A 332 -6.08 5.56 -13.29
N ALA A 333 -6.63 4.95 -12.26
CA ALA A 333 -6.17 5.18 -10.87
C ALA A 333 -4.74 4.68 -10.60
N HIS A 334 -4.24 3.73 -11.37
CA HIS A 334 -2.98 3.02 -11.13
C HIS A 334 -1.85 3.41 -12.09
N SER A 335 -2.01 4.55 -12.78
CA SER A 335 -1.05 5.16 -13.68
C SER A 335 -0.75 6.57 -13.20
N GLY A 336 0.53 6.99 -13.16
CA GLY A 336 0.91 8.29 -12.65
C GLY A 336 0.47 8.55 -11.20
N TRP A 337 0.21 9.82 -10.88
CA TRP A 337 -0.27 10.25 -9.56
C TRP A 337 -1.78 10.15 -9.42
N ALA A 338 -2.26 9.56 -8.34
CA ALA A 338 -3.68 9.57 -7.99
C ALA A 338 -3.88 9.86 -6.49
N LEU A 339 -5.03 10.46 -6.16
CA LEU A 339 -5.47 10.76 -4.80
C LEU A 339 -6.71 9.94 -4.46
N LEU A 340 -6.66 9.24 -3.34
CA LEU A 340 -7.80 8.59 -2.72
C LEU A 340 -8.39 9.52 -1.68
N TYR A 341 -9.71 9.72 -1.74
CA TYR A 341 -10.53 10.32 -0.68
C TYR A 341 -11.48 9.25 -0.17
N LEU A 342 -11.48 8.99 1.14
CA LEU A 342 -12.40 8.05 1.78
C LEU A 342 -13.28 8.78 2.78
N HIS A 343 -14.41 8.17 3.13
CA HIS A 343 -15.46 8.71 3.98
C HIS A 343 -16.23 9.89 3.37
N VAL A 344 -16.34 9.91 2.02
CA VAL A 344 -17.17 10.88 1.29
C VAL A 344 -18.62 10.41 1.29
N ASP A 345 -19.56 11.24 1.76
CA ASP A 345 -20.99 10.94 1.80
C ASP A 345 -21.52 10.63 0.38
N HIS A 346 -22.50 9.73 0.26
CA HIS A 346 -23.16 9.44 -1.02
C HIS A 346 -23.95 10.63 -1.57
N LYS A 347 -24.43 11.52 -0.66
CA LYS A 347 -25.12 12.74 -1.02
C LYS A 347 -24.13 13.73 -1.61
N ASP A 348 -24.44 14.22 -2.80
CA ASP A 348 -23.68 15.22 -3.54
C ASP A 348 -22.20 14.81 -3.84
N ARG A 349 -21.87 13.51 -3.71
CA ARG A 349 -20.55 13.00 -4.11
C ARG A 349 -20.36 13.11 -5.61
N VAL A 350 -19.21 13.66 -6.02
CA VAL A 350 -18.84 13.85 -7.42
C VAL A 350 -18.88 12.54 -8.21
N PRO A 351 -19.51 12.48 -9.40
CA PRO A 351 -19.60 11.26 -10.20
C PRO A 351 -18.29 10.97 -10.97
N VAL A 352 -18.09 9.70 -11.33
CA VAL A 352 -17.01 9.26 -12.22
C VAL A 352 -17.06 10.01 -13.56
N GLY A 353 -15.90 10.36 -14.10
CA GLY A 353 -15.72 11.12 -15.34
C GLY A 353 -15.76 12.63 -15.15
N SER A 354 -15.99 13.13 -13.93
CA SER A 354 -15.91 14.57 -13.66
C SER A 354 -14.48 15.05 -13.78
N LEU A 355 -14.28 16.15 -14.51
CA LEU A 355 -13.03 16.90 -14.53
C LEU A 355 -13.10 17.96 -13.42
N LEU A 356 -12.13 17.96 -12.53
CA LEU A 356 -12.07 18.89 -11.40
C LEU A 356 -10.84 19.79 -11.54
N ASP A 357 -11.03 21.06 -11.25
CA ASP A 357 -9.93 21.96 -10.94
C ASP A 357 -9.57 21.86 -9.45
N GLU A 358 -8.37 22.33 -9.07
CA GLU A 358 -7.96 22.48 -7.67
C GLU A 358 -9.00 23.29 -6.89
N GLY A 359 -9.46 22.75 -5.76
CA GLY A 359 -10.45 23.39 -4.90
C GLY A 359 -11.91 23.11 -5.29
N ASP A 360 -12.18 22.39 -6.38
CA ASP A 360 -13.54 21.96 -6.72
C ASP A 360 -14.08 20.94 -5.70
N ARG A 361 -15.39 20.99 -5.46
CA ARG A 361 -16.08 20.17 -4.46
C ARG A 361 -16.13 18.71 -4.86
N ILE A 362 -15.70 17.81 -3.96
CA ILE A 362 -15.75 16.36 -4.12
C ILE A 362 -16.99 15.76 -3.47
N GLY A 363 -17.39 16.25 -2.30
CA GLY A 363 -18.50 15.77 -1.51
C GLY A 363 -18.37 16.16 -0.05
N HIS A 364 -19.29 15.66 0.78
CA HIS A 364 -19.30 15.96 2.22
C HIS A 364 -18.54 14.92 3.02
N PRO A 365 -17.77 15.31 4.06
CA PRO A 365 -17.21 14.36 5.03
C PRO A 365 -18.31 13.54 5.71
N SER A 366 -18.05 12.25 5.90
CA SER A 366 -18.97 11.32 6.55
C SER A 366 -18.24 10.19 7.31
N CYS A 367 -18.94 9.07 7.50
CA CYS A 367 -18.38 7.80 7.95
C CYS A 367 -18.63 6.68 6.91
N GLU A 368 -18.99 7.00 5.69
CA GLU A 368 -19.20 6.00 4.65
C GLU A 368 -17.88 5.37 4.21
N GLY A 369 -17.91 4.10 3.84
CA GLY A 369 -16.74 3.35 3.35
C GLY A 369 -15.70 3.09 4.43
N GLY A 370 -15.45 1.84 4.75
CA GLY A 370 -14.48 1.45 5.77
C GLY A 370 -14.91 1.72 7.22
N VAL A 371 -13.96 1.72 8.14
CA VAL A 371 -14.17 1.90 9.57
C VAL A 371 -13.87 3.33 9.99
N ALA A 372 -14.87 4.05 10.48
CA ALA A 372 -14.74 5.41 10.99
C ALA A 372 -15.36 5.55 12.38
N THR A 373 -14.76 6.35 13.26
CA THR A 373 -15.27 6.66 14.61
C THR A 373 -15.93 8.03 14.69
N GLY A 374 -15.80 8.85 13.67
CA GLY A 374 -16.38 10.18 13.54
C GLY A 374 -16.29 10.69 12.11
N THR A 375 -17.07 11.74 11.82
CA THR A 375 -17.09 12.39 10.50
C THR A 375 -15.77 13.04 10.17
N HIS A 376 -15.11 12.59 9.09
CA HIS A 376 -13.84 13.13 8.59
C HIS A 376 -13.64 12.82 7.11
N ILE A 377 -12.60 13.32 6.52
CA ILE A 377 -12.03 12.91 5.25
C ILE A 377 -10.68 12.26 5.51
N HIS A 378 -10.51 11.07 5.00
CA HIS A 378 -9.25 10.36 4.90
C HIS A 378 -8.69 10.58 3.48
N ILE A 379 -7.46 11.03 3.37
CA ILE A 379 -6.79 11.27 2.09
C ILE A 379 -5.47 10.50 2.03
N ALA A 380 -5.26 9.78 0.92
CA ALA A 380 -4.01 9.08 0.61
C ALA A 380 -3.61 9.33 -0.84
N ARG A 381 -2.34 9.09 -1.16
CA ARG A 381 -1.82 9.26 -2.52
C ARG A 381 -1.07 8.02 -2.97
N MET A 382 -1.14 7.77 -4.28
CA MET A 382 -0.39 6.69 -4.94
C MET A 382 0.32 7.21 -6.19
N TYR A 383 1.38 6.51 -6.57
CA TYR A 383 2.08 6.72 -7.83
C TYR A 383 2.30 5.37 -8.51
N ASN A 384 1.84 5.22 -9.75
CA ASN A 384 1.83 3.96 -10.50
C ASN A 384 1.25 2.78 -9.69
N GLY A 385 0.22 3.06 -8.89
CA GLY A 385 -0.43 2.09 -8.00
C GLY A 385 0.28 1.88 -6.65
N GLU A 386 1.53 2.27 -6.47
CA GLU A 386 2.21 2.18 -5.17
C GLU A 386 1.73 3.28 -4.22
N TRP A 387 1.30 2.92 -3.00
CA TRP A 387 0.99 3.89 -1.96
C TRP A 387 2.24 4.64 -1.53
N ILE A 388 2.21 5.95 -1.57
CA ILE A 388 3.35 6.77 -1.16
C ILE A 388 3.22 7.11 0.32
N LEU A 389 4.17 6.63 1.14
CA LEU A 389 4.19 6.86 2.58
C LEU A 389 4.07 8.36 2.90
N ALA A 390 3.19 8.70 3.85
CA ALA A 390 2.96 10.10 4.21
C ALA A 390 4.18 10.75 4.87
N ASP A 391 5.01 9.98 5.58
CA ASP A 391 6.34 10.39 6.05
C ASP A 391 7.38 9.42 5.47
N GLY A 392 8.22 9.90 4.55
CA GLY A 392 9.18 9.09 3.82
C GLY A 392 10.01 9.92 2.85
N PRO A 393 10.63 9.28 1.87
CA PRO A 393 11.46 9.97 0.86
C PRO A 393 10.69 11.00 0.04
N LEU A 394 9.40 10.75 -0.23
CA LEU A 394 8.47 11.68 -0.87
C LEU A 394 7.38 12.04 0.15
N PRO A 395 7.64 12.93 1.13
CA PRO A 395 6.68 13.20 2.19
C PRO A 395 5.41 13.84 1.65
N PHE A 396 4.26 13.60 2.32
CA PHE A 396 3.00 14.22 1.95
C PHE A 396 3.07 15.72 2.29
N ASP A 397 3.10 16.54 1.28
CA ASP A 397 3.09 18.00 1.35
C ASP A 397 1.75 18.52 0.81
N MET A 398 1.04 19.31 1.60
CA MET A 398 -0.17 20.03 1.20
C MET A 398 -0.08 21.47 1.66
N ASP A 399 -0.11 22.43 0.72
CA ASP A 399 0.07 23.87 1.01
C ASP A 399 1.39 24.16 1.78
N GLY A 400 2.44 23.36 1.62
CA GLY A 400 3.70 23.44 2.36
C GLY A 400 3.65 22.83 3.76
N TRP A 401 2.54 22.21 4.16
CA TRP A 401 2.45 21.40 5.36
C TRP A 401 2.94 19.98 5.09
N ILE A 402 4.09 19.63 5.65
CA ILE A 402 4.76 18.34 5.46
C ILE A 402 4.38 17.39 6.59
N ALA A 403 3.88 16.21 6.25
CA ALA A 403 3.53 15.19 7.23
C ALA A 403 4.77 14.57 7.89
N ARG A 404 4.65 14.30 9.19
CA ARG A 404 5.62 13.56 10.01
C ARG A 404 4.90 12.51 10.84
N ALA A 405 5.38 11.28 10.77
CA ALA A 405 4.80 10.16 11.51
C ALA A 405 5.17 10.20 13.01
N GLY A 406 4.24 9.79 13.84
CA GLY A 406 4.50 9.48 15.24
C GLY A 406 4.99 8.04 15.41
N SER A 407 5.05 7.58 16.66
CA SER A 407 5.48 6.21 16.99
C SER A 407 4.41 5.14 16.73
N LYS A 408 3.17 5.55 16.49
CA LYS A 408 2.01 4.69 16.24
C LYS A 408 1.14 5.28 15.12
N PRO A 409 0.34 4.46 14.42
CA PRO A 409 -0.64 4.95 13.44
C PRO A 409 -1.52 6.04 14.04
N TYR A 410 -1.95 6.98 13.23
CA TYR A 410 -2.78 8.15 13.57
C TYR A 410 -2.08 9.21 14.45
N GLN A 411 -0.85 8.95 14.91
CA GLN A 411 -0.02 9.93 15.59
C GLN A 411 0.92 10.64 14.60
N GLY A 412 1.30 11.87 14.94
CA GLY A 412 2.23 12.63 14.14
C GLY A 412 1.88 14.10 14.08
N ALA A 413 2.48 14.80 13.14
CA ALA A 413 2.31 16.23 12.97
C ALA A 413 2.34 16.62 11.49
N LEU A 414 1.76 17.79 11.19
CA LEU A 414 2.04 18.55 10.00
C LEU A 414 2.98 19.70 10.38
N VAL A 415 4.06 19.87 9.63
CA VAL A 415 5.10 20.88 9.91
C VAL A 415 5.24 21.82 8.73
N LYS A 416 5.20 23.14 8.99
CA LYS A 416 5.40 24.22 8.01
C LYS A 416 6.09 25.42 8.65
N ASP A 417 7.21 25.88 8.09
CA ASP A 417 7.93 27.08 8.53
C ASP A 417 8.20 27.15 10.05
N GLY A 418 8.50 26.00 10.67
CA GLY A 418 8.72 25.88 12.10
C GLY A 418 7.46 25.88 12.96
N GLN A 419 6.28 25.90 12.35
CA GLN A 419 5.00 25.65 13.01
C GLN A 419 4.69 24.17 12.97
N GLU A 420 3.95 23.69 13.98
CA GLU A 420 3.55 22.30 14.08
C GLU A 420 2.05 22.20 14.43
N VAL A 421 1.33 21.33 13.71
CA VAL A 421 -0.05 20.97 13.98
C VAL A 421 -0.09 19.48 14.34
N LEU A 422 -0.45 19.16 15.59
CA LEU A 422 -0.44 17.79 16.10
C LEU A 422 -1.71 17.02 15.71
N ALA A 423 -1.55 15.80 15.28
CA ALA A 423 -2.68 14.93 15.02
C ALA A 423 -3.39 14.56 16.33
N CYS A 424 -4.71 14.81 16.39
CA CYS A 424 -5.53 14.45 17.54
C CYS A 424 -6.98 14.14 17.16
N SER A 425 -7.41 12.90 17.38
CA SER A 425 -8.83 12.54 17.27
C SER A 425 -9.74 13.33 18.23
N CYS A 426 -9.16 14.08 19.18
CA CYS A 426 -9.85 14.94 20.16
C CYS A 426 -10.20 16.33 19.60
N ALA A 427 -9.74 16.71 18.41
CA ALA A 427 -9.91 18.03 17.81
C ALA A 427 -9.52 19.18 18.78
N SER A 428 -8.34 19.07 19.40
CA SER A 428 -7.78 20.12 20.30
C SER A 428 -7.36 21.36 19.52
N GLN A 429 -7.06 22.45 20.22
CA GLN A 429 -6.51 23.66 19.56
C GLN A 429 -5.19 23.39 18.82
N GLU A 430 -4.40 22.42 19.29
CA GLU A 430 -3.11 22.04 18.69
C GLU A 430 -3.27 21.26 17.37
N SER A 431 -4.48 20.75 17.10
CA SER A 431 -4.80 20.05 15.84
C SER A 431 -5.52 20.92 14.80
N LEU A 432 -5.85 22.18 15.15
CA LEU A 432 -6.54 23.06 14.20
C LEU A 432 -5.62 23.53 13.10
N ILE A 433 -6.10 23.43 11.87
CA ILE A 433 -5.39 23.86 10.67
C ILE A 433 -6.33 24.69 9.79
N THR A 434 -5.80 25.71 9.16
CA THR A 434 -6.51 26.59 8.25
C THR A 434 -5.87 26.52 6.87
N ARG A 435 -6.69 26.48 5.84
CA ARG A 435 -6.27 26.67 4.46
C ARG A 435 -6.38 28.11 4.04
#